data_4b5bd37104efad8b4a4488bdf3b41b91
#
_entry.id   4b5bd37104efad8b4a4488bdf3b41b91
#
_cell.length_a   1.000
_cell.length_b   1.000
_cell.length_c   1.000
_cell.angle_alpha   90.00
_cell.angle_beta   90.00
_cell.angle_gamma   90.00
#
_symmetry.space_group_name_H-M   'P 1'
#
loop_
_entity.id
_entity.type
_entity.pdbx_description
1 polymer ?
#
loop_
_entity_poly.entity_id
_entity_poly.type
_entity_poly.pdbx_seq_one_letter_code
_entity_poly.pdbx_strand_id
1 'polypeptide(L)'
;MKSKKSQPATANTISRRGEGPHPIDIHVGARLRLRRTLLGLSQEKLGEAVGITFQQLQKYERGANRISASRLYHLALVLDVPVGFFFEDMPTGQPLPEGADVVQEPTETDEFESMAKRETLELVRAYYRIGDPNVRRRAFELIKALGGEIRDADPVNA
;
A
#
# COMPACT_ATOMS: atom_id res chain seq x y z
N MET A 1 -25.73 2.61 54.34
CA MET A 1 -25.67 3.30 53.02
C MET A 1 -24.38 2.93 52.35
N LYS A 2 -24.41 2.02 51.31
CA LYS A 2 -23.23 1.57 50.58
C LYS A 2 -23.25 2.25 49.22
N SER A 3 -22.29 3.16 48.97
CA SER A 3 -22.09 3.83 47.68
C SER A 3 -21.65 2.85 46.61
N LYS A 4 -22.44 2.75 45.56
CA LYS A 4 -22.15 1.98 44.34
C LYS A 4 -21.21 2.79 43.45
N LYS A 5 -19.94 2.38 43.33
CA LYS A 5 -18.96 2.92 42.37
C LYS A 5 -19.36 2.47 40.98
N SER A 6 -19.77 3.39 40.13
CA SER A 6 -19.99 3.18 38.70
C SER A 6 -18.64 3.02 37.99
N GLN A 7 -18.45 1.89 37.36
CA GLN A 7 -17.33 1.64 36.41
C GLN A 7 -17.61 2.35 35.09
N PRO A 8 -16.61 2.95 34.43
CA PRO A 8 -16.78 3.48 33.08
C PRO A 8 -16.94 2.33 32.08
N ALA A 9 -17.90 2.49 31.20
CA ALA A 9 -18.15 1.58 30.08
C ALA A 9 -16.93 1.45 29.20
N THR A 10 -16.39 0.24 29.14
CA THR A 10 -15.37 -0.16 28.15
C THR A 10 -15.96 -0.05 26.76
N ALA A 11 -15.33 0.77 25.93
CA ALA A 11 -15.65 0.93 24.52
C ALA A 11 -15.70 -0.46 23.85
N ASN A 12 -16.86 -0.75 23.31
CA ASN A 12 -17.20 -2.01 22.65
C ASN A 12 -16.41 -2.10 21.33
N THR A 13 -15.25 -2.73 21.36
CA THR A 13 -14.54 -3.15 20.15
C THR A 13 -15.34 -4.29 19.55
N ILE A 14 -16.23 -3.97 18.60
CA ILE A 14 -16.95 -4.96 17.81
C ILE A 14 -15.94 -5.63 16.87
N SER A 15 -15.18 -6.57 17.41
CA SER A 15 -14.48 -7.59 16.61
C SER A 15 -15.49 -8.70 16.35
N ARG A 16 -16.10 -8.72 15.18
CA ARG A 16 -16.86 -9.88 14.70
C ARG A 16 -15.88 -11.04 14.58
N ARG A 17 -15.89 -11.92 15.57
CA ARG A 17 -15.19 -13.20 15.53
C ARG A 17 -15.87 -14.06 14.45
N GLY A 18 -15.19 -14.24 13.30
CA GLY A 18 -15.66 -15.16 12.25
C GLY A 18 -15.30 -14.78 10.84
N GLU A 19 -14.97 -13.53 10.55
CA GLU A 19 -14.49 -13.13 9.24
C GLU A 19 -12.95 -13.03 9.25
N GLY A 20 -12.34 -13.46 8.15
CA GLY A 20 -10.89 -13.32 7.92
C GLY A 20 -10.41 -11.88 8.02
N PRO A 21 -9.15 -11.58 7.66
CA PRO A 21 -8.63 -10.21 7.72
C PRO A 21 -9.51 -9.25 6.91
N HIS A 22 -9.70 -8.04 7.43
CA HIS A 22 -10.52 -7.04 6.76
C HIS A 22 -9.92 -6.66 5.40
N PRO A 23 -10.70 -6.54 4.31
CA PRO A 23 -10.18 -6.22 2.97
C PRO A 23 -9.29 -4.97 2.94
N ILE A 24 -9.65 -3.92 3.67
CA ILE A 24 -8.82 -2.70 3.80
C ILE A 24 -7.47 -3.02 4.44
N ASP A 25 -7.42 -3.85 5.49
CA ASP A 25 -6.18 -4.22 6.16
C ASP A 25 -5.27 -5.06 5.23
N ILE A 26 -5.87 -5.91 4.37
CA ILE A 26 -5.16 -6.68 3.34
C ILE A 26 -4.55 -5.73 2.30
N HIS A 27 -5.34 -4.79 1.79
CA HIS A 27 -4.88 -3.81 0.80
C HIS A 27 -3.73 -2.96 1.34
N VAL A 28 -3.91 -2.33 2.50
CA VAL A 28 -2.88 -1.52 3.16
C VAL A 28 -1.60 -2.34 3.41
N GLY A 29 -1.75 -3.59 3.83
CA GLY A 29 -0.63 -4.52 4.02
C GLY A 29 0.11 -4.83 2.72
N ALA A 30 -0.61 -5.03 1.62
CA ALA A 30 -0.04 -5.26 0.30
C ALA A 30 0.76 -4.02 -0.19
N ARG A 31 0.22 -2.82 -0.04
CA ARG A 31 0.89 -1.55 -0.36
C ARG A 31 2.15 -1.34 0.48
N LEU A 32 2.08 -1.64 1.78
CA LEU A 32 3.23 -1.62 2.68
C LEU A 32 4.35 -2.55 2.19
N ARG A 33 4.01 -3.80 1.86
CA ARG A 33 4.95 -4.78 1.32
C ARG A 33 5.55 -4.32 0.00
N LEU A 34 4.73 -3.81 -0.91
CA LEU A 34 5.17 -3.28 -2.20
C LEU A 34 6.25 -2.21 -2.01
N ARG A 35 5.97 -1.17 -1.25
CA ARG A 35 6.92 -0.06 -1.05
C ARG A 35 8.20 -0.51 -0.39
N ARG A 36 8.12 -1.33 0.68
CA ARG A 36 9.30 -1.92 1.32
C ARG A 36 10.16 -2.68 0.31
N THR A 37 9.52 -3.50 -0.53
CA THR A 37 10.21 -4.32 -1.53
C THR A 37 10.87 -3.46 -2.60
N LEU A 38 10.21 -2.40 -3.07
CA LEU A 38 10.77 -1.42 -4.01
C LEU A 38 12.03 -0.75 -3.46
N LEU A 39 12.05 -0.44 -2.16
CA LEU A 39 13.21 0.13 -1.48
C LEU A 39 14.31 -0.93 -1.17
N GLY A 40 14.06 -2.21 -1.46
CA GLY A 40 15.02 -3.29 -1.16
C GLY A 40 15.18 -3.58 0.33
N LEU A 41 14.25 -3.14 1.18
CA LEU A 41 14.31 -3.36 2.63
C LEU A 41 13.82 -4.77 2.99
N SER A 42 14.53 -5.44 3.94
CA SER A 42 14.01 -6.65 4.58
C SER A 42 12.92 -6.30 5.59
N GLN A 43 12.10 -7.28 5.96
CA GLN A 43 11.11 -7.10 7.04
C GLN A 43 11.76 -6.77 8.38
N GLU A 44 12.93 -7.32 8.66
CA GLU A 44 13.71 -7.01 9.87
C GLU A 44 14.16 -5.55 9.88
N LYS A 45 14.79 -5.08 8.80
CA LYS A 45 15.27 -3.70 8.70
C LYS A 45 14.14 -2.68 8.84
N LEU A 46 12.99 -2.91 8.19
CA LEU A 46 11.85 -2.01 8.35
C LEU A 46 11.25 -2.12 9.75
N GLY A 47 11.17 -3.32 10.33
CA GLY A 47 10.72 -3.53 11.70
C GLY A 47 11.57 -2.75 12.70
N GLU A 48 12.90 -2.84 12.62
CA GLU A 48 13.85 -2.08 13.45
C GLU A 48 13.64 -0.57 13.30
N ALA A 49 13.54 -0.08 12.06
CA ALA A 49 13.37 1.36 11.78
C ALA A 49 12.08 1.95 12.39
N VAL A 50 11.01 1.16 12.53
CA VAL A 50 9.74 1.61 13.12
C VAL A 50 9.50 1.09 14.53
N GLY A 51 10.47 0.36 15.11
CA GLY A 51 10.40 -0.15 16.48
C GLY A 51 9.37 -1.25 16.69
N ILE A 52 9.26 -2.21 15.76
CA ILE A 52 8.42 -3.41 15.88
C ILE A 52 9.20 -4.67 15.47
N THR A 53 8.71 -5.83 15.90
CA THR A 53 9.31 -7.10 15.50
C THR A 53 9.01 -7.43 14.03
N PHE A 54 9.85 -8.26 13.40
CA PHE A 54 9.60 -8.70 12.02
C PHE A 54 8.29 -9.51 11.92
N GLN A 55 7.92 -10.29 12.95
CA GLN A 55 6.65 -11.03 13.00
C GLN A 55 5.45 -10.10 12.99
N GLN A 56 5.55 -8.97 13.70
CA GLN A 56 4.50 -7.96 13.70
C GLN A 56 4.37 -7.30 12.33
N LEU A 57 5.51 -6.95 11.69
CA LEU A 57 5.52 -6.40 10.35
C LEU A 57 4.93 -7.40 9.33
N GLN A 58 5.29 -8.69 9.43
CA GLN A 58 4.74 -9.73 8.59
C GLN A 58 3.21 -9.84 8.71
N LYS A 59 2.68 -9.72 9.95
CA LYS A 59 1.22 -9.71 10.18
C LYS A 59 0.56 -8.47 9.56
N TYR A 60 1.21 -7.32 9.61
CA TYR A 60 0.75 -6.10 8.93
C TYR A 60 0.71 -6.28 7.42
N GLU A 61 1.79 -6.79 6.80
CA GLU A 61 1.87 -7.01 5.36
C GLU A 61 0.85 -8.04 4.83
N ARG A 62 0.37 -8.93 5.69
CA ARG A 62 -0.68 -9.92 5.36
C ARG A 62 -2.10 -9.42 5.68
N GLY A 63 -2.24 -8.25 6.26
CA GLY A 63 -3.52 -7.75 6.74
C GLY A 63 -4.08 -8.51 7.94
N ALA A 64 -3.32 -9.43 8.52
CA ALA A 64 -3.74 -10.23 9.67
C ALA A 64 -3.89 -9.40 10.95
N ASN A 65 -3.19 -8.27 11.04
CA ASN A 65 -3.32 -7.30 12.13
C ASN A 65 -3.58 -5.92 11.56
N ARG A 66 -4.51 -5.20 12.17
CA ARG A 66 -4.79 -3.80 11.86
C ARG A 66 -3.62 -2.90 12.26
N ILE A 67 -3.24 -1.99 11.39
CA ILE A 67 -2.22 -0.97 11.64
C ILE A 67 -2.90 0.24 12.27
N SER A 68 -2.43 0.70 13.42
CA SER A 68 -2.93 1.94 14.03
C SER A 68 -2.51 3.16 13.21
N ALA A 69 -3.28 4.26 13.27
CA ALA A 69 -3.00 5.48 12.52
C ALA A 69 -1.58 6.04 12.81
N SER A 70 -1.15 6.04 14.07
CA SER A 70 0.21 6.48 14.44
C SER A 70 1.29 5.57 13.87
N ARG A 71 1.06 4.26 13.84
CA ARG A 71 2.00 3.30 13.26
C ARG A 71 2.08 3.45 11.74
N LEU A 72 0.94 3.66 11.08
CA LEU A 72 0.87 3.90 9.65
C LEU A 72 1.63 5.18 9.26
N TYR A 73 1.49 6.24 10.07
CA TYR A 73 2.24 7.48 9.88
C TYR A 73 3.76 7.28 10.00
N HIS A 74 4.25 6.54 11.01
CA HIS A 74 5.67 6.22 11.16
C HIS A 74 6.19 5.37 9.99
N LEU A 75 5.41 4.40 9.51
CA LEU A 75 5.73 3.62 8.32
C LEU A 75 5.85 4.52 7.08
N ALA A 76 4.92 5.47 6.90
CA ALA A 76 4.94 6.44 5.82
C ALA A 76 6.23 7.27 5.81
N LEU A 77 6.65 7.78 6.98
CA LEU A 77 7.90 8.53 7.13
C LEU A 77 9.14 7.70 6.76
N VAL A 78 9.25 6.48 7.29
CA VAL A 78 10.42 5.61 7.05
C VAL A 78 10.48 5.15 5.59
N LEU A 79 9.33 4.95 4.96
CA LEU A 79 9.22 4.50 3.56
C LEU A 79 9.23 5.66 2.55
N ASP A 80 9.29 6.90 3.04
CA ASP A 80 9.27 8.12 2.23
C ASP A 80 8.09 8.15 1.23
N VAL A 81 6.87 8.04 1.79
CA VAL A 81 5.61 8.14 1.06
C VAL A 81 4.58 8.92 1.89
N PRO A 82 3.61 9.61 1.25
CA PRO A 82 2.47 10.15 1.96
C PRO A 82 1.60 9.02 2.55
N VAL A 83 0.88 9.30 3.65
CA VAL A 83 -0.03 8.30 4.26
C VAL A 83 -1.10 7.82 3.27
N GLY A 84 -1.55 8.69 2.37
CA GLY A 84 -2.52 8.37 1.30
C GLY A 84 -2.07 7.24 0.40
N PHE A 85 -0.75 7.08 0.19
CA PHE A 85 -0.17 5.99 -0.61
C PHE A 85 -0.71 4.60 -0.24
N PHE A 86 -0.95 4.34 1.03
CA PHE A 86 -1.43 3.03 1.48
C PHE A 86 -2.90 2.76 1.12
N PHE A 87 -3.63 3.78 0.68
CA PHE A 87 -5.06 3.71 0.31
C PHE A 87 -5.31 3.97 -1.18
N GLU A 88 -4.27 4.31 -1.94
CA GLU A 88 -4.36 4.45 -3.39
C GLU A 88 -4.75 3.11 -4.02
N ASP A 89 -5.52 3.15 -5.11
CA ASP A 89 -5.98 1.97 -5.85
C ASP A 89 -6.76 0.96 -4.99
N MET A 90 -7.45 1.44 -3.97
CA MET A 90 -8.32 0.59 -3.16
C MET A 90 -9.43 0.04 -4.04
N PRO A 91 -9.66 -1.30 -4.06
CA PRO A 91 -10.73 -1.88 -4.86
C PRO A 91 -12.07 -1.22 -4.59
N THR A 92 -12.72 -0.73 -5.64
CA THR A 92 -14.09 -0.20 -5.57
C THR A 92 -15.05 -1.32 -5.16
N GLY A 93 -15.96 -1.04 -4.23
CA GLY A 93 -16.93 -2.03 -3.76
C GLY A 93 -16.65 -2.61 -2.37
N GLN A 94 -15.72 -2.04 -1.62
CA GLN A 94 -15.62 -2.34 -0.20
C GLN A 94 -16.94 -1.98 0.50
N PRO A 95 -17.49 -2.86 1.35
CA PRO A 95 -18.73 -2.55 2.07
C PRO A 95 -18.49 -1.34 2.95
N LEU A 96 -19.17 -0.27 2.62
CA LEU A 96 -19.23 0.92 3.46
C LEU A 96 -20.20 0.70 4.60
N PRO A 97 -20.05 1.42 5.72
CA PRO A 97 -21.08 1.49 6.72
C PRO A 97 -22.42 1.88 6.08
N GLU A 98 -23.51 1.27 6.51
CA GLU A 98 -24.86 1.61 6.02
C GLU A 98 -25.08 3.13 6.14
N GLY A 99 -25.44 3.77 5.01
CA GLY A 99 -25.69 5.21 4.92
C GLY A 99 -24.50 6.08 4.49
N ALA A 100 -23.38 5.50 4.08
CA ALA A 100 -22.29 6.26 3.46
C ALA A 100 -22.45 6.31 1.93
N ASP A 101 -22.79 7.48 1.40
CA ASP A 101 -22.76 7.73 -0.03
C ASP A 101 -21.33 8.08 -0.47
N VAL A 102 -20.73 7.28 -1.34
CA VAL A 102 -19.44 7.59 -1.96
C VAL A 102 -19.64 8.00 -3.39
N VAL A 103 -19.14 9.19 -3.71
CA VAL A 103 -18.97 9.60 -5.10
C VAL A 103 -17.81 8.79 -5.68
N GLN A 104 -18.13 7.81 -6.52
CA GLN A 104 -17.12 7.00 -7.21
C GLN A 104 -16.62 7.73 -8.45
N GLU A 105 -15.34 8.10 -8.48
CA GLU A 105 -14.67 8.37 -9.73
C GLU A 105 -14.12 7.06 -10.31
N PRO A 106 -14.13 6.86 -11.66
CA PRO A 106 -13.60 5.65 -12.27
C PRO A 106 -12.09 5.54 -12.01
N THR A 107 -11.67 4.54 -11.26
CA THR A 107 -10.25 4.24 -11.06
C THR A 107 -9.79 3.18 -12.05
N GLU A 108 -8.72 3.47 -12.78
CA GLU A 108 -8.08 2.54 -13.71
C GLU A 108 -7.38 1.42 -12.91
N THR A 109 -8.05 0.30 -12.76
CA THR A 109 -7.60 -0.85 -11.94
C THR A 109 -6.47 -1.67 -12.56
N ASP A 110 -6.10 -1.40 -13.83
CA ASP A 110 -5.11 -2.20 -14.58
C ASP A 110 -3.63 -1.88 -14.23
N GLU A 111 -3.34 -0.70 -13.72
CA GLU A 111 -1.94 -0.30 -13.50
C GLU A 111 -1.29 -1.01 -12.30
N PHE A 112 -2.06 -1.30 -11.25
CA PHE A 112 -1.52 -1.91 -10.04
C PHE A 112 -1.15 -3.39 -10.20
N GLU A 113 -1.96 -4.17 -10.94
CA GLU A 113 -1.63 -5.57 -11.27
C GLU A 113 -0.38 -5.67 -12.13
N SER A 114 -0.17 -4.70 -13.02
CA SER A 114 1.05 -4.61 -13.84
C SER A 114 2.31 -4.33 -13.01
N MET A 115 2.21 -3.45 -12.01
CA MET A 115 3.33 -3.15 -11.09
C MET A 115 3.67 -4.31 -10.14
N ALA A 116 2.72 -5.21 -9.87
CA ALA A 116 2.95 -6.41 -9.07
C ALA A 116 3.75 -7.49 -9.81
N LYS A 117 3.90 -7.39 -11.13
CA LYS A 117 4.72 -8.33 -11.92
C LYS A 117 6.19 -8.19 -11.55
N ARG A 118 6.88 -9.32 -11.42
CA ARG A 118 8.30 -9.39 -11.03
C ARG A 118 9.19 -8.50 -11.90
N GLU A 119 8.94 -8.47 -13.20
CA GLU A 119 9.67 -7.67 -14.19
C GLU A 119 9.57 -6.17 -13.89
N THR A 120 8.36 -5.67 -13.62
CA THR A 120 8.12 -4.27 -13.25
C THR A 120 8.86 -3.90 -11.97
N LEU A 121 8.83 -4.78 -10.96
CA LEU A 121 9.56 -4.57 -9.71
C LEU A 121 11.08 -4.53 -9.92
N GLU A 122 11.63 -5.38 -10.78
CA GLU A 122 13.05 -5.39 -11.13
C GLU A 122 13.45 -4.13 -11.86
N LEU A 123 12.63 -3.67 -12.81
CA LEU A 123 12.85 -2.42 -13.55
C LEU A 123 12.86 -1.21 -12.63
N VAL A 124 11.87 -1.08 -11.76
CA VAL A 124 11.77 0.02 -10.81
C VAL A 124 12.94 0.01 -9.83
N ARG A 125 13.36 -1.15 -9.33
CA ARG A 125 14.56 -1.28 -8.49
C ARG A 125 15.82 -0.83 -9.23
N ALA A 126 16.00 -1.23 -10.48
CA ALA A 126 17.13 -0.82 -11.29
C ALA A 126 17.16 0.70 -11.48
N TYR A 127 16.01 1.29 -11.77
CA TYR A 127 15.84 2.73 -11.92
C TYR A 127 16.24 3.51 -10.65
N TYR A 128 15.79 3.07 -9.47
CA TYR A 128 16.13 3.75 -8.21
C TYR A 128 17.56 3.50 -7.73
N ARG A 129 18.28 2.48 -8.25
CA ARG A 129 19.72 2.31 -8.01
C ARG A 129 20.59 3.33 -8.74
N ILE A 130 20.06 4.00 -9.76
CA ILE A 130 20.79 5.06 -10.45
C ILE A 130 20.95 6.24 -9.49
N GLY A 131 22.15 6.41 -8.93
CA GLY A 131 22.45 7.46 -7.95
C GLY A 131 22.46 8.86 -8.56
N ASP A 132 22.92 9.01 -9.81
CA ASP A 132 22.99 10.30 -10.50
C ASP A 132 21.61 10.71 -11.03
N PRO A 133 21.05 11.86 -10.57
CA PRO A 133 19.75 12.35 -11.04
C PRO A 133 19.66 12.61 -12.54
N ASN A 134 20.76 13.02 -13.19
CA ASN A 134 20.78 13.30 -14.62
C ASN A 134 20.73 11.99 -15.42
N VAL A 135 21.45 10.97 -14.99
CA VAL A 135 21.42 9.63 -15.60
C VAL A 135 20.04 9.02 -15.42
N ARG A 136 19.43 9.14 -14.25
CA ARG A 136 18.09 8.64 -13.97
C ARG A 136 17.04 9.31 -14.85
N ARG A 137 17.13 10.62 -15.04
CA ARG A 137 16.24 11.38 -15.94
C ARG A 137 16.37 10.90 -17.39
N ARG A 138 17.58 10.70 -17.89
CA ARG A 138 17.81 10.17 -19.25
C ARG A 138 17.28 8.75 -19.42
N ALA A 139 17.44 7.90 -18.41
CA ALA A 139 16.86 6.55 -18.42
C ALA A 139 15.33 6.59 -18.49
N PHE A 140 14.69 7.49 -17.73
CA PHE A 140 13.24 7.69 -17.78
C PHE A 140 12.77 8.16 -19.17
N GLU A 141 13.43 9.15 -19.76
CA GLU A 141 13.08 9.65 -21.10
C GLU A 141 13.27 8.56 -22.18
N LEU A 142 14.29 7.72 -22.05
CA LEU A 142 14.49 6.58 -22.95
C LEU A 142 13.34 5.56 -22.84
N ILE A 143 12.98 5.16 -21.62
CA ILE A 143 11.87 4.21 -21.41
C ILE A 143 10.56 4.79 -21.96
N LYS A 144 10.32 6.09 -21.73
CA LYS A 144 9.14 6.79 -22.24
C LYS A 144 9.10 6.83 -23.78
N ALA A 145 10.24 7.11 -24.42
CA ALA A 145 10.34 7.13 -25.88
C ALA A 145 10.06 5.76 -26.49
N LEU A 146 10.66 4.69 -25.93
CA LEU A 146 10.44 3.31 -26.39
C LEU A 146 8.97 2.88 -26.20
N GLY A 147 8.32 3.30 -25.12
CA GLY A 147 6.90 3.01 -24.87
C GLY A 147 5.95 3.84 -25.75
N GLY A 148 6.34 5.02 -26.21
CA GLY A 148 5.59 5.86 -27.14
C GLY A 148 5.54 5.32 -28.56
N GLU A 149 6.65 4.79 -29.06
CA GLU A 149 6.74 4.20 -30.41
C GLU A 149 5.84 2.97 -30.62
N ILE A 150 5.47 2.26 -29.56
CA ILE A 150 4.59 1.08 -29.62
C ILE A 150 3.11 1.49 -29.76
N ARG A 151 2.72 2.69 -29.33
CA ARG A 151 1.34 3.17 -29.45
C ARG A 151 0.97 3.73 -30.83
N ASP A 152 1.95 4.15 -31.61
CA ASP A 152 1.72 4.69 -32.96
C ASP A 152 1.75 3.62 -34.07
N ALA A 153 1.96 2.34 -33.70
CA ALA A 153 1.91 1.20 -34.61
C ALA A 153 0.56 0.45 -34.50
N ASP A 154 -0.56 1.17 -34.59
CA ASP A 154 -1.83 0.54 -34.94
C ASP A 154 -1.78 0.07 -36.40
N PRO A 155 -2.05 -1.19 -36.72
CA PRO A 155 -2.15 -1.64 -38.08
C PRO A 155 -3.42 -1.07 -38.70
N VAL A 156 -3.23 -0.02 -39.54
CA VAL A 156 -4.25 0.45 -40.44
C VAL A 156 -4.55 -0.65 -41.44
N ASN A 157 -5.79 -1.10 -41.43
CA ASN A 157 -6.58 -1.67 -42.50
C ASN A 157 -5.84 -2.23 -43.75
N ALA A 158 -5.95 -3.52 -43.92
CA ALA A 158 -6.10 -4.13 -45.21
C ALA A 158 -7.23 -5.18 -45.17
#